data_1e9535ae8b48c2726ae5c8e1c520d886
#
_entry.id   1e9535ae8b48c2726ae5c8e1c520d886
#
_cell.length_a   1.000
_cell.length_b   1.000
_cell.length_c   1.000
_cell.angle_alpha   90.00
_cell.angle_beta   90.00
_cell.angle_gamma   90.00
#
_symmetry.space_group_name_H-M   'P 1'
#
loop_
_entity.id
_entity.type
_entity.pdbx_description
1 polymer ?
#
loop_
_entity_poly.entity_id
_entity_poly.type
_entity_poly.pdbx_seq_one_letter_code
_entity_poly.pdbx_strand_id
1 'polypeptide(L)'
;MTWTTLLDARASFRGFISTRDDPDYRRLVERWSGNEQNEPNLVFEPVCENDISVALRYAVSNDIEVAVVCGGHSFMGASSSAGGVHVDLRRMRGAWVDNDHFGADGVMTIEGGASAGDVGEACALRGTCTTLPAVKELGYMGFALGGGGGWIMGLIGHAVDQFLEARIVLASGEIVTASAESHPDLFWAIKGAGYNFGVVASVKIRVRGLPTQIFFGTIIYPPSSFEAVFEAAERYLENQKEDDTLAMVYQTLGPSGGPAESIVAFPYYHGDDVAEGRRRFKEFLDIPHTFENTGLQWFPRSSDSTPQAVWMPMRRYSDGTLFTRMSPKIWLPVLDRLRQWVAGEGTRYTGTSMFLGLYGWYYTFTNTGPQFDSAWPLRSPPSDGGGSWRDCAVYITTEKAEDEAEAIKTAREVVDLIRRRHDEEFGVSSDGWRVYPNGSLLPGTTAEYIFKENYPRLQGIKARYDPDNVFHKKHAIDPKPAVM
;
A
#
# COMPACT_ATOMS: atom_id res chain seq x y z
N MET A 1 22.53 -27.60 -7.65
CA MET A 1 21.49 -28.59 -8.03
C MET A 1 20.46 -27.86 -8.88
N THR A 2 20.24 -28.31 -10.09
CA THR A 2 19.18 -27.79 -10.98
C THR A 2 17.89 -28.55 -10.69
N TRP A 3 16.84 -27.81 -10.27
CA TRP A 3 15.52 -28.37 -9.98
C TRP A 3 14.70 -28.44 -11.27
N THR A 4 15.04 -29.37 -12.15
CA THR A 4 14.45 -29.47 -13.48
C THR A 4 13.10 -30.19 -13.51
N THR A 5 12.79 -30.97 -12.46
CA THR A 5 11.49 -31.68 -12.38
C THR A 5 10.69 -31.29 -11.15
N LEU A 6 9.38 -31.39 -11.25
CA LEU A 6 8.47 -31.16 -10.12
C LEU A 6 8.69 -32.21 -9.01
N LEU A 7 9.13 -33.39 -9.35
CA LEU A 7 9.47 -34.46 -8.38
C LEU A 7 10.65 -34.05 -7.50
N ASP A 8 11.72 -33.48 -8.11
CA ASP A 8 12.87 -32.98 -7.36
C ASP A 8 12.48 -31.84 -6.41
N ALA A 9 11.64 -30.89 -6.90
CA ALA A 9 11.13 -29.81 -6.08
C ALA A 9 10.29 -30.35 -4.89
N ARG A 10 9.37 -31.27 -5.14
CA ARG A 10 8.53 -31.92 -4.10
C ARG A 10 9.36 -32.64 -3.04
N ALA A 11 10.45 -33.29 -3.41
CA ALA A 11 11.31 -34.02 -2.47
C ALA A 11 12.04 -33.13 -1.45
N SER A 12 12.21 -31.82 -1.78
CA SER A 12 12.96 -30.88 -0.95
C SER A 12 12.05 -29.77 -0.36
N PHE A 13 10.78 -29.71 -0.74
CA PHE A 13 9.80 -28.73 -0.30
C PHE A 13 9.02 -29.25 0.90
N ARG A 14 9.01 -28.51 2.00
CA ARG A 14 8.34 -28.90 3.25
C ARG A 14 6.87 -28.48 3.31
N GLY A 15 6.55 -27.40 2.59
CA GLY A 15 5.20 -26.86 2.51
C GLY A 15 4.28 -27.65 1.58
N PHE A 16 3.36 -26.97 0.91
CA PHE A 16 2.39 -27.60 0.01
C PHE A 16 2.58 -27.11 -1.42
N ILE A 17 2.42 -28.00 -2.39
CA ILE A 17 2.43 -27.67 -3.80
C ILE A 17 1.11 -28.13 -4.39
N SER A 18 0.28 -27.15 -4.78
CA SER A 18 -1.06 -27.37 -5.33
C SER A 18 -1.07 -27.18 -6.84
N THR A 19 -1.86 -27.99 -7.52
CA THR A 19 -2.17 -27.95 -8.94
C THR A 19 -3.63 -27.61 -9.16
N ARG A 20 -4.06 -27.42 -10.40
CA ARG A 20 -5.48 -27.11 -10.75
C ARG A 20 -6.47 -28.19 -10.31
N ASP A 21 -6.00 -29.43 -10.13
CA ASP A 21 -6.83 -30.57 -9.73
C ASP A 21 -7.05 -30.67 -8.21
N ASP A 22 -6.33 -29.87 -7.43
CA ASP A 22 -6.42 -29.89 -5.98
C ASP A 22 -7.67 -29.14 -5.48
N PRO A 23 -8.41 -29.68 -4.48
CA PRO A 23 -9.66 -29.08 -4.01
C PRO A 23 -9.54 -27.64 -3.52
N ASP A 24 -8.39 -27.29 -2.91
CA ASP A 24 -8.13 -25.96 -2.35
C ASP A 24 -7.65 -24.95 -3.40
N TYR A 25 -7.38 -25.37 -4.63
CA TYR A 25 -6.77 -24.54 -5.66
C TYR A 25 -7.55 -23.22 -5.88
N ARG A 26 -8.88 -23.28 -5.97
CA ARG A 26 -9.73 -22.11 -6.18
C ARG A 26 -9.49 -21.04 -5.11
N ARG A 27 -9.46 -21.43 -3.84
CA ARG A 27 -9.20 -20.54 -2.70
C ARG A 27 -7.79 -19.92 -2.76
N LEU A 28 -6.80 -20.68 -3.23
CA LEU A 28 -5.42 -20.21 -3.32
C LEU A 28 -5.21 -19.16 -4.41
N VAL A 29 -5.99 -19.22 -5.50
CA VAL A 29 -5.88 -18.28 -6.62
C VAL A 29 -6.77 -17.05 -6.47
N GLU A 30 -7.70 -17.04 -5.55
CA GLU A 30 -8.52 -15.86 -5.27
C GLU A 30 -7.68 -14.63 -4.92
N ARG A 31 -8.03 -13.49 -5.51
CA ARG A 31 -7.42 -12.18 -5.27
C ARG A 31 -8.52 -11.17 -4.95
N TRP A 32 -8.15 -10.13 -4.22
CA TRP A 32 -9.08 -9.06 -3.88
C TRP A 32 -9.66 -8.35 -5.11
N SER A 33 -8.89 -8.20 -6.19
CA SER A 33 -9.37 -7.62 -7.45
C SER A 33 -9.73 -8.69 -8.47
N GLY A 34 -10.92 -8.58 -9.06
CA GLY A 34 -11.44 -9.53 -10.05
C GLY A 34 -10.65 -9.55 -11.37
N ASN A 35 -9.89 -8.48 -11.69
CA ASN A 35 -8.99 -8.45 -12.85
C ASN A 35 -7.69 -9.24 -12.63
N GLU A 36 -7.45 -9.71 -11.41
CA GLU A 36 -6.24 -10.43 -11.01
C GLU A 36 -6.47 -11.93 -10.76
N GLN A 37 -7.59 -12.47 -11.20
CA GLN A 37 -7.97 -13.88 -11.03
C GLN A 37 -7.28 -14.78 -12.09
N ASN A 38 -5.95 -14.68 -12.22
CA ASN A 38 -5.19 -15.51 -13.14
C ASN A 38 -4.90 -16.89 -12.55
N GLU A 39 -4.98 -17.93 -13.38
CA GLU A 39 -4.77 -19.32 -12.98
C GLU A 39 -3.33 -19.76 -13.25
N PRO A 40 -2.47 -19.93 -12.20
CA PRO A 40 -1.13 -20.51 -12.36
C PRO A 40 -1.20 -22.02 -12.64
N ASN A 41 -0.12 -22.58 -13.14
CA ASN A 41 -0.02 -24.04 -13.24
C ASN A 41 0.26 -24.68 -11.87
N LEU A 42 0.99 -23.97 -11.01
CA LEU A 42 1.38 -24.45 -9.68
C LEU A 42 1.28 -23.32 -8.64
N VAL A 43 0.86 -23.70 -7.44
CA VAL A 43 0.95 -22.85 -6.26
C VAL A 43 1.88 -23.52 -5.25
N PHE A 44 3.00 -22.88 -4.94
CA PHE A 44 3.89 -23.26 -3.87
C PHE A 44 3.50 -22.48 -2.62
N GLU A 45 3.17 -23.17 -1.54
CA GLU A 45 2.88 -22.61 -0.22
C GLU A 45 4.04 -22.90 0.74
N PRO A 46 5.13 -22.11 0.73
CA PRO A 46 6.29 -22.33 1.58
C PRO A 46 5.95 -22.14 3.07
N VAL A 47 6.70 -22.85 3.91
CA VAL A 47 6.67 -22.72 5.38
C VAL A 47 8.01 -22.25 5.95
N CYS A 48 9.01 -22.05 5.09
CA CYS A 48 10.32 -21.49 5.45
C CYS A 48 11.01 -20.90 4.22
N GLU A 49 12.11 -20.16 4.44
CA GLU A 49 12.89 -19.53 3.37
C GLU A 49 13.53 -20.54 2.40
N ASN A 50 13.88 -21.75 2.86
CA ASN A 50 14.39 -22.81 1.99
C ASN A 50 13.32 -23.29 1.00
N ASP A 51 12.06 -23.34 1.38
CA ASP A 51 10.97 -23.68 0.47
C ASP A 51 10.81 -22.61 -0.61
N ILE A 52 10.95 -21.34 -0.27
CA ILE A 52 10.95 -20.24 -1.25
C ILE A 52 12.10 -20.44 -2.25
N SER A 53 13.31 -20.81 -1.76
CA SER A 53 14.45 -21.11 -2.61
C SER A 53 14.17 -22.25 -3.59
N VAL A 54 13.52 -23.32 -3.13
CA VAL A 54 13.12 -24.46 -3.98
C VAL A 54 12.15 -24.00 -5.07
N ALA A 55 11.10 -23.26 -4.70
CA ALA A 55 10.09 -22.75 -5.64
C ALA A 55 10.71 -21.86 -6.72
N LEU A 56 11.59 -20.92 -6.34
CA LEU A 56 12.27 -20.02 -7.28
C LEU A 56 13.21 -20.77 -8.22
N ARG A 57 14.05 -21.66 -7.69
CA ARG A 57 14.94 -22.49 -8.53
C ARG A 57 14.17 -23.33 -9.52
N TYR A 58 13.06 -23.92 -9.10
CA TYR A 58 12.18 -24.67 -10.02
C TYR A 58 11.65 -23.77 -11.13
N ALA A 59 11.08 -22.62 -10.78
CA ALA A 59 10.50 -21.69 -11.75
C ALA A 59 11.55 -21.17 -12.75
N VAL A 60 12.69 -20.68 -12.25
CA VAL A 60 13.79 -20.14 -13.08
C VAL A 60 14.41 -21.23 -13.97
N SER A 61 14.64 -22.45 -13.45
CA SER A 61 15.22 -23.55 -14.25
C SER A 61 14.29 -24.02 -15.39
N ASN A 62 13.00 -23.71 -15.32
CA ASN A 62 12.00 -24.08 -16.31
C ASN A 62 11.47 -22.88 -17.11
N ASP A 63 12.06 -21.69 -16.96
CA ASP A 63 11.63 -20.46 -17.62
C ASP A 63 10.14 -20.14 -17.36
N ILE A 64 9.71 -20.29 -16.11
CA ILE A 64 8.32 -20.09 -15.71
C ILE A 64 8.18 -18.77 -14.94
N GLU A 65 7.19 -17.94 -15.33
CA GLU A 65 6.87 -16.69 -14.65
C GLU A 65 6.50 -16.91 -13.18
N VAL A 66 7.03 -16.05 -12.30
CA VAL A 66 6.80 -16.09 -10.86
C VAL A 66 5.92 -14.92 -10.42
N ALA A 67 4.88 -15.22 -9.63
CA ALA A 67 4.14 -14.22 -8.87
C ALA A 67 4.22 -14.52 -7.37
N VAL A 68 4.55 -13.51 -6.56
CA VAL A 68 4.64 -13.64 -5.10
C VAL A 68 3.36 -13.16 -4.45
N VAL A 69 2.79 -13.97 -3.56
CA VAL A 69 1.54 -13.68 -2.86
C VAL A 69 1.80 -13.47 -1.37
N CYS A 70 1.40 -12.31 -0.86
CA CYS A 70 1.27 -12.04 0.58
C CYS A 70 -0.24 -11.95 0.92
N GLY A 71 -0.87 -10.77 0.91
CA GLY A 71 -2.31 -10.62 1.12
C GLY A 71 -3.18 -10.77 -0.14
N GLY A 72 -2.61 -10.80 -1.34
CA GLY A 72 -3.36 -10.91 -2.58
C GLY A 72 -4.17 -9.67 -2.99
N HIS A 73 -3.79 -8.49 -2.50
CA HIS A 73 -4.48 -7.21 -2.74
C HIS A 73 -3.94 -6.38 -3.91
N SER A 74 -3.05 -6.92 -4.74
CA SER A 74 -2.56 -6.22 -5.94
C SER A 74 -3.69 -6.03 -6.96
N PHE A 75 -3.74 -4.85 -7.60
CA PHE A 75 -4.65 -4.55 -8.71
C PHE A 75 -4.04 -4.86 -10.10
N MET A 76 -2.73 -5.10 -10.15
CA MET A 76 -1.94 -4.99 -11.38
C MET A 76 -1.18 -6.28 -11.71
N GLY A 77 -1.70 -7.44 -11.34
CA GLY A 77 -1.05 -8.71 -11.65
C GLY A 77 0.21 -9.03 -10.85
N ALA A 78 0.62 -8.17 -9.92
CA ALA A 78 1.86 -8.41 -9.17
C ALA A 78 1.83 -9.70 -8.33
N SER A 79 0.64 -10.11 -7.86
CA SER A 79 0.43 -11.33 -7.08
C SER A 79 -0.29 -12.44 -7.86
N SER A 80 -0.29 -12.37 -9.20
CA SER A 80 -1.02 -13.28 -10.06
C SER A 80 -0.23 -13.58 -11.34
N SER A 81 -0.34 -14.79 -11.88
CA SER A 81 0.34 -15.23 -13.10
C SER A 81 -0.51 -16.25 -13.85
N ALA A 82 -0.74 -16.01 -15.13
CA ALA A 82 -1.47 -16.95 -16.01
C ALA A 82 -0.53 -18.08 -16.47
N GLY A 83 -0.78 -19.29 -16.04
CA GLY A 83 0.06 -20.46 -16.40
C GLY A 83 1.43 -20.50 -15.71
N GLY A 84 1.79 -19.53 -14.90
CA GLY A 84 3.04 -19.47 -14.18
C GLY A 84 3.05 -20.22 -12.84
N VAL A 85 3.87 -19.73 -11.91
CA VAL A 85 3.99 -20.23 -10.53
C VAL A 85 3.59 -19.12 -9.56
N HIS A 86 2.71 -19.43 -8.58
CA HIS A 86 2.53 -18.59 -7.41
C HIS A 86 3.41 -19.10 -6.26
N VAL A 87 4.18 -18.19 -5.64
CA VAL A 87 4.85 -18.41 -4.36
C VAL A 87 3.99 -17.73 -3.30
N ASP A 88 3.15 -18.51 -2.64
CA ASP A 88 2.14 -18.05 -1.70
C ASP A 88 2.64 -18.08 -0.27
N LEU A 89 3.01 -16.94 0.25
CA LEU A 89 3.63 -16.79 1.57
C LEU A 89 2.62 -16.88 2.74
N ARG A 90 1.32 -17.00 2.49
CA ARG A 90 0.29 -16.94 3.53
C ARG A 90 0.38 -17.99 4.64
N ARG A 91 1.25 -19.03 4.48
CA ARG A 91 1.60 -19.96 5.57
C ARG A 91 2.76 -19.47 6.45
N MET A 92 3.53 -18.49 5.99
CA MET A 92 4.60 -17.82 6.73
C MET A 92 4.05 -16.47 7.26
N ARG A 93 3.18 -16.51 8.26
CA ARG A 93 2.46 -15.33 8.75
C ARG A 93 2.76 -14.95 10.20
N GLY A 94 3.86 -15.42 10.73
CA GLY A 94 4.31 -15.08 12.07
C GLY A 94 4.65 -13.59 12.21
N ALA A 95 4.23 -13.00 13.33
CA ALA A 95 4.64 -11.66 13.75
C ALA A 95 4.81 -11.67 15.27
N TRP A 96 5.97 -11.24 15.77
CA TRP A 96 6.25 -11.20 17.22
C TRP A 96 7.21 -10.09 17.56
N VAL A 97 6.93 -9.43 18.68
CA VAL A 97 7.76 -8.34 19.22
C VAL A 97 8.69 -8.89 20.29
N ASP A 98 9.97 -8.53 20.19
CA ASP A 98 10.98 -8.72 21.21
C ASP A 98 11.24 -7.37 21.90
N ASN A 99 10.79 -7.25 23.14
CA ASN A 99 11.02 -6.10 24.00
C ASN A 99 11.08 -6.54 25.48
N ASP A 100 11.86 -5.82 26.29
CA ASP A 100 12.11 -6.16 27.68
C ASP A 100 10.87 -6.02 28.57
N HIS A 101 10.04 -4.99 28.28
CA HIS A 101 8.86 -4.64 29.07
C HIS A 101 7.70 -4.23 28.19
N PHE A 102 6.49 -4.48 28.66
CA PHE A 102 5.27 -4.01 28.00
C PHE A 102 5.32 -2.48 27.80
N GLY A 103 5.07 -2.02 26.59
CA GLY A 103 5.11 -0.59 26.24
C GLY A 103 6.51 -0.01 26.01
N ALA A 104 7.58 -0.82 26.08
CA ALA A 104 8.91 -0.38 25.67
C ALA A 104 9.10 -0.46 24.15
N ASP A 105 10.00 0.37 23.61
CA ASP A 105 10.50 0.21 22.25
C ASP A 105 11.09 -1.21 22.08
N GLY A 106 11.02 -1.77 20.89
CA GLY A 106 11.51 -3.12 20.65
C GLY A 106 11.77 -3.39 19.18
N VAL A 107 12.08 -4.64 18.92
CA VAL A 107 12.24 -5.17 17.55
C VAL A 107 11.13 -6.18 17.28
N MET A 108 10.47 -6.05 16.16
CA MET A 108 9.48 -7.01 15.69
C MET A 108 10.05 -7.79 14.52
N THR A 109 9.90 -9.11 14.55
CA THR A 109 10.08 -9.96 13.37
C THR A 109 8.73 -10.20 12.71
N ILE A 110 8.66 -10.04 11.39
CA ILE A 110 7.46 -10.22 10.59
C ILE A 110 7.80 -11.15 9.43
N GLU A 111 7.09 -12.27 9.30
CA GLU A 111 7.22 -13.17 8.16
C GLU A 111 6.49 -12.64 6.92
N GLY A 112 6.96 -13.07 5.73
CA GLY A 112 6.55 -12.53 4.44
C GLY A 112 5.06 -12.62 4.09
N GLY A 113 4.33 -13.53 4.72
CA GLY A 113 2.89 -13.73 4.52
C GLY A 113 2.00 -13.11 5.60
N ALA A 114 2.56 -12.42 6.60
CA ALA A 114 1.79 -11.79 7.67
C ALA A 114 0.88 -10.68 7.13
N SER A 115 -0.34 -10.61 7.63
CA SER A 115 -1.27 -9.52 7.36
C SER A 115 -1.03 -8.32 8.29
N ALA A 116 -1.58 -7.16 7.94
CA ALA A 116 -1.57 -6.00 8.83
C ALA A 116 -2.27 -6.28 10.16
N GLY A 117 -3.31 -7.13 10.16
CA GLY A 117 -3.98 -7.59 11.36
C GLY A 117 -3.05 -8.39 12.28
N ASP A 118 -2.28 -9.36 11.73
CA ASP A 118 -1.31 -10.14 12.51
C ASP A 118 -0.26 -9.22 13.17
N VAL A 119 0.25 -8.24 12.41
CA VAL A 119 1.23 -7.27 12.92
C VAL A 119 0.62 -6.36 13.99
N GLY A 120 -0.59 -5.86 13.78
CA GLY A 120 -1.29 -5.01 14.73
C GLY A 120 -1.58 -5.73 16.05
N GLU A 121 -2.03 -6.98 15.99
CA GLU A 121 -2.28 -7.82 17.18
C GLU A 121 -0.98 -8.08 17.96
N ALA A 122 0.12 -8.42 17.25
CA ALA A 122 1.43 -8.63 17.88
C ALA A 122 1.95 -7.35 18.59
N CYS A 123 1.75 -6.18 17.97
CA CYS A 123 2.05 -4.89 18.59
C CYS A 123 1.23 -4.68 19.86
N ALA A 124 -0.08 -4.89 19.80
CA ALA A 124 -0.99 -4.66 20.93
C ALA A 124 -0.66 -5.56 22.13
N LEU A 125 -0.28 -6.82 21.88
CA LEU A 125 0.13 -7.76 22.92
C LEU A 125 1.36 -7.32 23.71
N ARG A 126 2.15 -6.40 23.17
CA ARG A 126 3.38 -5.89 23.79
C ARG A 126 3.35 -4.39 24.10
N GLY A 127 2.20 -3.73 23.89
CA GLY A 127 2.05 -2.29 24.16
C GLY A 127 2.88 -1.42 23.22
N THR A 128 3.05 -1.86 21.97
CA THR A 128 3.82 -1.16 20.96
C THR A 128 2.96 -0.83 19.74
N CYS A 129 3.47 0.06 18.88
CA CYS A 129 2.87 0.43 17.61
C CYS A 129 3.90 0.44 16.49
N THR A 130 3.42 0.26 15.26
CA THR A 130 4.17 0.47 14.01
C THR A 130 3.23 1.00 12.93
N THR A 131 3.78 1.47 11.81
CA THR A 131 2.95 1.96 10.70
C THR A 131 2.20 0.81 10.05
N LEU A 132 0.87 0.87 10.10
CA LEU A 132 -0.07 -0.11 9.56
C LEU A 132 -0.93 0.53 8.46
N PRO A 133 -1.35 -0.24 7.44
CA PRO A 133 -2.36 0.21 6.48
C PRO A 133 -3.76 0.28 7.12
N ALA A 134 -4.69 0.94 6.44
CA ALA A 134 -6.08 1.07 6.88
C ALA A 134 -6.93 -0.21 6.72
N VAL A 135 -6.37 -1.30 6.19
CA VAL A 135 -7.06 -2.57 5.90
C VAL A 135 -6.27 -3.73 6.52
N LYS A 136 -6.88 -4.43 7.47
CA LYS A 136 -6.23 -5.50 8.23
C LYS A 136 -5.88 -6.76 7.42
N GLU A 137 -6.61 -7.03 6.35
CA GLU A 137 -6.38 -8.16 5.44
C GLU A 137 -5.22 -7.91 4.46
N LEU A 138 -4.76 -6.66 4.35
CA LEU A 138 -3.60 -6.33 3.51
C LEU A 138 -2.36 -7.08 3.99
N GLY A 139 -1.66 -7.72 3.05
CA GLY A 139 -0.37 -8.32 3.35
C GLY A 139 0.65 -7.25 3.72
N TYR A 140 1.21 -7.33 4.94
CA TYR A 140 2.12 -6.31 5.45
C TYR A 140 3.34 -6.12 4.56
N MET A 141 3.93 -7.22 4.07
CA MET A 141 5.11 -7.14 3.20
C MET A 141 4.80 -6.42 1.89
N GLY A 142 3.68 -6.75 1.22
CA GLY A 142 3.26 -6.06 0.00
C GLY A 142 2.99 -4.57 0.20
N PHE A 143 2.50 -4.17 1.36
CA PHE A 143 2.32 -2.78 1.74
C PHE A 143 3.66 -2.07 2.02
N ALA A 144 4.53 -2.67 2.85
CA ALA A 144 5.77 -2.05 3.29
C ALA A 144 6.78 -1.88 2.15
N LEU A 145 6.98 -2.89 1.28
CA LEU A 145 7.98 -2.86 0.21
C LEU A 145 7.79 -1.72 -0.82
N GLY A 146 6.60 -1.13 -0.90
CA GLY A 146 6.32 0.08 -1.67
C GLY A 146 6.33 1.38 -0.86
N GLY A 147 6.90 1.36 0.34
CA GLY A 147 6.96 2.50 1.25
C GLY A 147 6.15 2.27 2.53
N GLY A 148 4.85 2.01 2.41
CA GLY A 148 3.97 1.72 3.53
C GLY A 148 3.54 2.97 4.30
N GLY A 149 2.63 3.77 3.73
CA GLY A 149 2.01 4.93 4.40
C GLY A 149 0.84 4.52 5.30
N GLY A 150 0.70 5.10 6.47
CA GLY A 150 -0.37 4.76 7.41
C GLY A 150 -0.57 5.82 8.50
N TRP A 151 -1.47 5.52 9.43
CA TRP A 151 -2.01 6.48 10.41
C TRP A 151 -0.96 7.20 11.25
N ILE A 152 0.09 6.49 11.72
CA ILE A 152 1.10 7.04 12.63
C ILE A 152 2.40 7.45 11.94
N MET A 153 2.41 7.52 10.61
CA MET A 153 3.66 7.83 9.92
C MET A 153 4.18 9.25 10.15
N GLY A 154 3.35 10.17 10.61
CA GLY A 154 3.78 11.47 11.10
C GLY A 154 4.71 11.37 12.30
N LEU A 155 4.46 10.41 13.20
CA LEU A 155 5.26 10.17 14.41
C LEU A 155 6.54 9.35 14.15
N ILE A 156 6.45 8.31 13.30
CA ILE A 156 7.52 7.31 13.21
C ILE A 156 8.02 7.07 11.79
N GLY A 157 7.41 7.69 10.79
CA GLY A 157 7.73 7.47 9.36
C GLY A 157 6.95 6.33 8.72
N HIS A 158 7.31 6.02 7.48
CA HIS A 158 6.74 4.91 6.71
C HIS A 158 7.14 3.55 7.30
N ALA A 159 6.43 2.50 6.88
CA ALA A 159 6.77 1.14 7.32
C ALA A 159 8.23 0.76 6.97
N VAL A 160 8.73 1.14 5.79
CA VAL A 160 10.14 0.88 5.39
C VAL A 160 11.16 1.64 6.22
N ASP A 161 10.79 2.75 6.86
CA ASP A 161 11.69 3.52 7.73
C ASP A 161 11.99 2.78 9.03
N GLN A 162 11.14 1.81 9.37
CA GLN A 162 11.30 0.96 10.53
C GLN A 162 12.18 -0.27 10.25
N PHE A 163 12.52 -0.56 8.98
CA PHE A 163 13.32 -1.74 8.63
C PHE A 163 14.72 -1.67 9.24
N LEU A 164 15.12 -2.77 9.85
CA LEU A 164 16.45 -3.01 10.43
C LEU A 164 17.21 -4.07 9.62
N GLU A 165 16.50 -5.13 9.22
CA GLU A 165 17.06 -6.27 8.52
C GLU A 165 15.97 -6.94 7.69
N ALA A 166 16.33 -7.52 6.55
CA ALA A 166 15.45 -8.34 5.74
C ALA A 166 16.14 -9.65 5.35
N ARG A 167 15.39 -10.76 5.41
CA ARG A 167 15.78 -12.05 4.85
C ARG A 167 15.16 -12.16 3.46
N ILE A 168 15.98 -12.30 2.44
CA ILE A 168 15.56 -12.24 1.03
C ILE A 168 16.04 -13.50 0.31
N VAL A 169 15.16 -14.11 -0.47
CA VAL A 169 15.50 -15.19 -1.40
C VAL A 169 15.58 -14.60 -2.81
N LEU A 170 16.77 -14.61 -3.38
CA LEU A 170 17.06 -14.09 -4.73
C LEU A 170 16.54 -15.04 -5.81
N ALA A 171 16.48 -14.59 -7.07
CA ALA A 171 16.09 -15.40 -8.22
C ALA A 171 16.95 -16.67 -8.38
N SER A 172 18.24 -16.62 -8.02
CA SER A 172 19.14 -17.77 -7.96
C SER A 172 18.75 -18.82 -6.92
N GLY A 173 17.81 -18.48 -6.01
CA GLY A 173 17.51 -19.27 -4.82
C GLY A 173 18.50 -19.07 -3.67
N GLU A 174 19.47 -18.17 -3.80
CA GLU A 174 20.34 -17.78 -2.69
C GLU A 174 19.53 -17.03 -1.64
N ILE A 175 19.82 -17.31 -0.36
CA ILE A 175 19.18 -16.66 0.79
C ILE A 175 20.17 -15.67 1.39
N VAL A 176 19.85 -14.39 1.32
CA VAL A 176 20.73 -13.32 1.79
C VAL A 176 20.07 -12.54 2.93
N THR A 177 20.91 -11.96 3.80
CA THR A 177 20.49 -10.96 4.77
C THR A 177 20.85 -9.58 4.24
N ALA A 178 19.88 -8.70 4.13
CA ALA A 178 20.09 -7.30 3.76
C ALA A 178 19.85 -6.39 4.97
N SER A 179 20.83 -5.55 5.28
CA SER A 179 20.80 -4.57 6.38
C SER A 179 21.71 -3.37 6.04
N ALA A 180 21.87 -2.44 6.96
CA ALA A 180 22.83 -1.35 6.81
C ALA A 180 24.28 -1.85 6.67
N GLU A 181 24.59 -3.01 7.26
CA GLU A 181 25.95 -3.60 7.31
C GLU A 181 26.13 -4.70 6.26
N SER A 182 25.06 -5.38 5.86
CA SER A 182 25.09 -6.50 4.90
C SER A 182 24.22 -6.20 3.68
N HIS A 183 24.77 -6.27 2.47
CA HIS A 183 24.07 -5.93 1.23
C HIS A 183 23.34 -4.57 1.33
N PRO A 184 24.02 -3.48 1.71
CA PRO A 184 23.37 -2.18 1.99
C PRO A 184 22.72 -1.56 0.77
N ASP A 185 23.20 -1.85 -0.43
CA ASP A 185 22.59 -1.45 -1.70
C ASP A 185 21.24 -2.16 -1.93
N LEU A 186 21.17 -3.45 -1.70
CA LEU A 186 19.93 -4.23 -1.76
C LEU A 186 18.95 -3.76 -0.67
N PHE A 187 19.46 -3.53 0.55
CA PHE A 187 18.65 -3.03 1.66
C PHE A 187 18.02 -1.68 1.34
N TRP A 188 18.78 -0.77 0.73
CA TRP A 188 18.26 0.51 0.25
C TRP A 188 17.19 0.31 -0.84
N ALA A 189 17.44 -0.57 -1.80
CA ALA A 189 16.54 -0.80 -2.92
C ALA A 189 15.18 -1.41 -2.51
N ILE A 190 15.17 -2.33 -1.53
CA ILE A 190 13.90 -2.92 -1.07
C ILE A 190 13.03 -1.94 -0.30
N LYS A 191 13.58 -0.84 0.19
CA LYS A 191 12.81 0.22 0.85
C LYS A 191 12.15 1.13 -0.19
N GLY A 192 11.03 0.70 -0.75
CA GLY A 192 10.22 1.41 -1.72
C GLY A 192 10.15 0.78 -3.12
N ALA A 193 11.16 -0.02 -3.52
CA ALA A 193 11.19 -0.75 -4.79
C ALA A 193 11.29 -2.28 -4.60
N GLY A 194 10.91 -2.78 -3.44
CA GLY A 194 11.21 -4.14 -2.98
C GLY A 194 10.59 -5.28 -3.78
N TYR A 195 9.67 -5.01 -4.67
CA TYR A 195 9.04 -6.01 -5.55
C TYR A 195 9.96 -6.53 -6.67
N ASN A 196 11.13 -5.90 -6.87
CA ASN A 196 11.97 -6.10 -8.04
C ASN A 196 13.25 -6.91 -7.79
N PHE A 197 13.53 -7.35 -6.56
CA PHE A 197 14.87 -7.86 -6.23
C PHE A 197 14.90 -9.26 -5.64
N GLY A 198 13.75 -9.80 -5.24
CA GLY A 198 13.66 -11.11 -4.60
C GLY A 198 12.37 -11.26 -3.81
N VAL A 199 12.22 -12.43 -3.17
CA VAL A 199 11.13 -12.71 -2.24
C VAL A 199 11.61 -12.41 -0.82
N VAL A 200 10.98 -11.44 -0.17
CA VAL A 200 11.27 -11.11 1.23
C VAL A 200 10.57 -12.13 2.12
N ALA A 201 11.36 -13.04 2.69
CA ALA A 201 10.87 -14.11 3.56
C ALA A 201 10.50 -13.61 4.96
N SER A 202 11.25 -12.64 5.48
CA SER A 202 10.94 -11.93 6.74
C SER A 202 11.69 -10.61 6.84
N VAL A 203 11.18 -9.73 7.71
CA VAL A 203 11.87 -8.48 8.09
C VAL A 203 11.94 -8.37 9.61
N LYS A 204 13.00 -7.73 10.11
CA LYS A 204 13.02 -7.12 11.45
C LYS A 204 12.77 -5.64 11.33
N ILE A 205 11.85 -5.14 12.13
CA ILE A 205 11.50 -3.72 12.16
C ILE A 205 11.61 -3.17 13.57
N ARG A 206 11.82 -1.87 13.69
CA ARG A 206 11.67 -1.16 14.96
C ARG A 206 10.19 -0.96 15.25
N VAL A 207 9.76 -1.22 16.49
CA VAL A 207 8.45 -0.85 17.02
C VAL A 207 8.60 0.12 18.17
N ARG A 208 7.59 0.98 18.36
CA ARG A 208 7.64 2.05 19.36
C ARG A 208 6.65 1.78 20.49
N GLY A 209 7.12 2.01 21.72
CA GLY A 209 6.31 2.01 22.91
C GLY A 209 5.42 3.26 22.96
N LEU A 210 4.32 3.23 22.23
CA LEU A 210 3.34 4.31 22.12
C LEU A 210 1.99 3.84 22.69
N PRO A 211 1.10 4.76 23.09
CA PRO A 211 -0.25 4.40 23.52
C PRO A 211 -0.93 3.48 22.50
N THR A 212 -1.50 2.39 22.99
CA THR A 212 -2.28 1.45 22.15
C THR A 212 -3.76 1.79 22.12
N GLN A 213 -4.19 2.78 22.88
CA GLN A 213 -5.49 3.43 22.78
C GLN A 213 -5.34 4.76 22.05
N ILE A 214 -6.24 5.03 21.13
CA ILE A 214 -6.22 6.16 20.22
C ILE A 214 -7.60 6.78 20.12
N PHE A 215 -7.67 8.09 19.85
CA PHE A 215 -8.91 8.69 19.38
C PHE A 215 -9.07 8.39 17.89
N PHE A 216 -10.15 7.70 17.55
CA PHE A 216 -10.44 7.28 16.19
C PHE A 216 -11.93 7.08 15.96
N GLY A 217 -12.39 7.10 14.73
CA GLY A 217 -13.76 6.78 14.36
C GLY A 217 -14.10 7.19 12.95
N THR A 218 -15.40 7.34 12.71
CA THR A 218 -15.96 7.63 11.39
C THR A 218 -16.95 8.77 11.48
N ILE A 219 -16.90 9.70 10.53
CA ILE A 219 -17.90 10.73 10.31
C ILE A 219 -18.38 10.62 8.85
N ILE A 220 -19.71 10.60 8.62
CA ILE A 220 -20.27 10.49 7.27
C ILE A 220 -21.01 11.77 6.92
N TYR A 221 -20.56 12.42 5.86
CA TYR A 221 -21.13 13.68 5.38
C TYR A 221 -21.98 13.48 4.13
N PRO A 222 -23.18 14.11 4.09
CA PRO A 222 -24.01 14.16 2.88
C PRO A 222 -23.44 15.18 1.88
N PRO A 223 -23.86 15.14 0.59
CA PRO A 223 -23.39 16.07 -0.44
C PRO A 223 -23.51 17.55 -0.10
N SER A 224 -24.53 17.93 0.69
CA SER A 224 -24.72 19.32 1.14
C SER A 224 -23.62 19.87 2.04
N SER A 225 -22.77 18.99 2.58
CA SER A 225 -21.66 19.34 3.49
C SER A 225 -20.27 19.31 2.83
N PHE A 226 -20.15 18.89 1.56
CA PHE A 226 -18.84 18.64 0.94
C PHE A 226 -17.94 19.87 0.86
N GLU A 227 -18.49 21.02 0.50
CA GLU A 227 -17.70 22.26 0.45
C GLU A 227 -17.12 22.61 1.82
N ALA A 228 -17.94 22.57 2.87
CA ALA A 228 -17.49 22.81 4.24
C ALA A 228 -16.45 21.80 4.72
N VAL A 229 -16.57 20.52 4.30
CA VAL A 229 -15.57 19.48 4.60
C VAL A 229 -14.22 19.79 3.96
N PHE A 230 -14.19 20.20 2.68
CA PHE A 230 -12.94 20.56 2.01
C PHE A 230 -12.32 21.84 2.57
N GLU A 231 -13.13 22.85 2.92
CA GLU A 231 -12.63 24.04 3.60
C GLU A 231 -12.03 23.72 4.97
N ALA A 232 -12.69 22.86 5.76
CA ALA A 232 -12.15 22.40 7.03
C ALA A 232 -10.86 21.59 6.84
N ALA A 233 -10.79 20.76 5.80
CA ALA A 233 -9.59 19.98 5.48
C ALA A 233 -8.42 20.89 5.05
N GLU A 234 -8.65 21.96 4.30
CA GLU A 234 -7.59 22.92 3.95
C GLU A 234 -7.04 23.61 5.21
N ARG A 235 -7.90 24.08 6.12
CA ARG A 235 -7.49 24.67 7.39
C ARG A 235 -6.79 23.67 8.32
N TYR A 236 -7.25 22.40 8.29
CA TYR A 236 -6.60 21.32 9.04
C TYR A 236 -5.15 21.09 8.60
N LEU A 237 -4.88 21.09 7.28
CA LEU A 237 -3.53 20.90 6.75
C LEU A 237 -2.54 21.98 7.21
N GLU A 238 -3.00 23.22 7.43
CA GLU A 238 -2.17 24.31 7.94
C GLU A 238 -1.76 24.11 9.41
N ASN A 239 -2.57 23.36 10.18
CA ASN A 239 -2.42 23.18 11.62
C ASN A 239 -2.14 21.73 12.04
N GLN A 240 -2.00 20.82 11.08
CA GLN A 240 -1.77 19.40 11.32
C GLN A 240 -0.53 19.16 12.16
N LYS A 241 -0.62 18.22 13.11
CA LYS A 241 0.50 17.78 13.96
C LYS A 241 0.99 16.40 13.52
N GLU A 242 2.15 16.02 14.05
CA GLU A 242 2.76 14.71 13.76
C GLU A 242 1.95 13.53 14.30
N ASP A 243 1.18 13.74 15.38
CA ASP A 243 0.39 12.73 16.07
C ASP A 243 -1.09 12.70 15.67
N ASP A 244 -1.48 13.51 14.67
CA ASP A 244 -2.83 13.46 14.12
C ASP A 244 -2.85 13.24 12.61
N THR A 245 -3.94 12.68 12.13
CA THR A 245 -4.14 12.30 10.73
C THR A 245 -5.62 12.35 10.41
N LEU A 246 -5.94 12.69 9.18
CA LEU A 246 -7.27 12.59 8.62
C LEU A 246 -7.20 11.81 7.32
N ALA A 247 -7.98 10.75 7.18
CA ALA A 247 -8.24 10.16 5.88
C ALA A 247 -9.69 10.43 5.50
N MET A 248 -9.93 10.62 4.22
CA MET A 248 -11.27 10.79 3.67
C MET A 248 -11.47 9.87 2.49
N VAL A 249 -12.66 9.29 2.40
CA VAL A 249 -13.09 8.50 1.25
C VAL A 249 -14.35 9.13 0.68
N TYR A 250 -14.24 9.68 -0.52
CA TYR A 250 -15.42 9.98 -1.31
C TYR A 250 -15.91 8.70 -1.98
N GLN A 251 -17.19 8.44 -1.92
CA GLN A 251 -17.81 7.29 -2.56
C GLN A 251 -19.10 7.70 -3.27
N THR A 252 -19.28 7.16 -4.48
CA THR A 252 -20.53 7.22 -5.21
C THR A 252 -21.43 6.05 -4.82
N LEU A 253 -22.71 6.12 -5.21
CA LEU A 253 -23.69 5.06 -4.94
C LEU A 253 -23.14 3.69 -5.33
N GLY A 254 -23.15 2.78 -4.35
CA GLY A 254 -22.99 1.35 -4.62
C GLY A 254 -24.27 0.75 -5.22
N PRO A 255 -24.19 -0.43 -5.87
CA PRO A 255 -25.37 -1.13 -6.34
C PRO A 255 -26.23 -1.58 -5.16
N SER A 256 -27.54 -1.59 -5.37
CA SER A 256 -28.54 -2.17 -4.46
C SER A 256 -28.37 -1.83 -2.97
N GLY A 257 -28.58 -0.55 -2.62
CA GLY A 257 -28.80 -0.15 -1.23
C GLY A 257 -27.57 0.19 -0.41
N GLY A 258 -26.42 0.44 -1.04
CA GLY A 258 -25.27 1.07 -0.39
C GLY A 258 -25.57 2.52 0.03
N PRO A 259 -24.76 3.15 0.90
CA PRO A 259 -24.98 4.52 1.30
C PRO A 259 -25.03 5.45 0.08
N ALA A 260 -25.91 6.44 0.13
CA ALA A 260 -25.94 7.53 -0.83
C ALA A 260 -24.56 8.15 -0.97
N GLU A 261 -24.31 8.84 -2.09
CA GLU A 261 -23.08 9.62 -2.27
C GLU A 261 -22.66 10.30 -0.96
N SER A 262 -21.43 10.12 -0.55
CA SER A 262 -20.95 10.60 0.74
C SER A 262 -19.44 10.82 0.76
N ILE A 263 -19.00 11.69 1.66
CA ILE A 263 -17.61 11.71 2.15
C ILE A 263 -17.59 11.04 3.51
N VAL A 264 -16.76 10.01 3.65
CA VAL A 264 -16.49 9.31 4.92
C VAL A 264 -15.14 9.79 5.42
N ALA A 265 -15.12 10.49 6.55
CA ALA A 265 -13.88 10.97 7.17
C ALA A 265 -13.51 10.08 8.37
N PHE A 266 -12.22 9.85 8.53
CA PHE A 266 -11.61 9.06 9.59
C PHE A 266 -10.62 9.94 10.36
N PRO A 267 -11.09 10.70 11.36
CA PRO A 267 -10.20 11.45 12.24
C PRO A 267 -9.40 10.49 13.11
N TYR A 268 -8.11 10.74 13.21
CA TYR A 268 -7.15 9.95 13.98
C TYR A 268 -6.26 10.87 14.82
N TYR A 269 -6.21 10.64 16.13
CA TYR A 269 -5.23 11.23 17.02
C TYR A 269 -4.57 10.12 17.84
N HIS A 270 -3.24 10.07 17.83
CA HIS A 270 -2.47 9.06 18.56
C HIS A 270 -2.32 9.45 20.02
N GLY A 271 -3.41 9.29 20.75
CA GLY A 271 -3.52 9.57 22.19
C GLY A 271 -4.88 9.11 22.73
N ASP A 272 -4.94 8.89 24.02
CA ASP A 272 -6.10 8.38 24.77
C ASP A 272 -6.98 9.49 25.38
N ASP A 273 -6.60 10.76 25.21
CA ASP A 273 -7.44 11.89 25.62
C ASP A 273 -8.52 12.18 24.57
N VAL A 274 -9.72 11.72 24.86
CA VAL A 274 -10.90 11.92 23.98
C VAL A 274 -11.26 13.41 23.85
N ALA A 275 -11.09 14.22 24.90
CA ALA A 275 -11.41 15.65 24.87
C ALA A 275 -10.44 16.39 23.93
N GLU A 276 -9.16 16.05 23.99
CA GLU A 276 -8.15 16.57 23.06
C GLU A 276 -8.43 16.11 21.62
N GLY A 277 -8.75 14.84 21.39
CA GLY A 277 -9.12 14.33 20.07
C GLY A 277 -10.32 15.10 19.49
N ARG A 278 -11.39 15.25 20.24
CA ARG A 278 -12.56 16.06 19.82
C ARG A 278 -12.24 17.52 19.59
N ARG A 279 -11.32 18.10 20.36
CA ARG A 279 -10.88 19.50 20.16
C ARG A 279 -10.13 19.68 18.85
N ARG A 280 -9.23 18.74 18.50
CA ARG A 280 -8.45 18.78 17.24
C ARG A 280 -9.33 18.68 16.00
N PHE A 281 -10.36 17.84 16.06
CA PHE A 281 -11.27 17.62 14.95
C PHE A 281 -12.61 18.34 15.10
N LYS A 282 -12.68 19.39 15.97
CA LYS A 282 -13.91 20.12 16.24
C LYS A 282 -14.59 20.66 14.99
N GLU A 283 -13.85 21.24 14.06
CA GLU A 283 -14.41 21.78 12.82
C GLU A 283 -15.15 20.69 12.03
N PHE A 284 -14.59 19.49 11.93
CA PHE A 284 -15.22 18.36 11.26
C PHE A 284 -16.46 17.84 12.00
N LEU A 285 -16.40 17.83 13.32
CA LEU A 285 -17.51 17.38 14.17
C LEU A 285 -18.69 18.37 14.17
N ASP A 286 -18.45 19.65 13.94
CA ASP A 286 -19.47 20.71 13.87
C ASP A 286 -20.17 20.76 12.50
N ILE A 287 -19.59 20.22 11.44
CA ILE A 287 -20.22 20.17 10.11
C ILE A 287 -21.41 19.21 10.15
N PRO A 288 -22.57 19.56 9.56
CA PRO A 288 -23.71 18.65 9.48
C PRO A 288 -23.34 17.32 8.84
N HIS A 289 -23.57 16.23 9.59
CA HIS A 289 -23.24 14.87 9.20
C HIS A 289 -24.41 13.93 9.49
N THR A 290 -24.43 12.76 8.83
CA THR A 290 -25.48 11.74 8.99
C THR A 290 -25.11 10.66 9.99
N PHE A 291 -23.81 10.52 10.28
CA PHE A 291 -23.29 9.52 11.24
C PHE A 291 -21.97 10.01 11.85
N GLU A 292 -21.78 9.71 13.15
CA GLU A 292 -20.52 9.93 13.89
C GLU A 292 -20.38 8.88 14.99
N ASN A 293 -19.19 8.28 15.12
CA ASN A 293 -18.86 7.35 16.20
C ASN A 293 -17.42 7.53 16.70
N THR A 294 -16.89 8.75 16.66
CA THR A 294 -15.53 9.04 17.12
C THR A 294 -15.38 8.85 18.62
N GLY A 295 -14.27 8.29 19.04
CA GLY A 295 -13.99 8.05 20.46
C GLY A 295 -12.74 7.22 20.66
N LEU A 296 -12.60 6.66 21.86
CA LEU A 296 -11.47 5.83 22.22
C LEU A 296 -11.57 4.47 21.53
N GLN A 297 -10.53 4.09 20.82
CA GLN A 297 -10.40 2.83 20.10
C GLN A 297 -9.03 2.19 20.35
N TRP A 298 -8.94 0.89 20.15
CA TRP A 298 -7.66 0.20 20.12
C TRP A 298 -6.92 0.48 18.81
N PHE A 299 -5.61 0.73 18.89
CA PHE A 299 -4.77 1.03 17.73
C PHE A 299 -4.93 0.04 16.56
N PRO A 300 -4.96 -1.30 16.75
CA PRO A 300 -5.20 -2.24 15.66
C PRO A 300 -6.52 -2.02 14.90
N ARG A 301 -7.54 -1.42 15.58
CA ARG A 301 -8.81 -1.09 14.94
C ARG A 301 -8.73 0.02 13.90
N SER A 302 -7.66 0.80 13.88
CA SER A 302 -7.41 1.74 12.80
C SER A 302 -7.28 1.07 11.43
N SER A 303 -6.92 -0.22 11.39
CA SER A 303 -6.92 -1.04 10.17
C SER A 303 -8.29 -1.66 9.83
N ASP A 304 -9.33 -1.46 10.64
CA ASP A 304 -10.71 -1.88 10.35
C ASP A 304 -11.55 -0.77 9.67
N SER A 305 -10.93 0.35 9.30
CA SER A 305 -11.62 1.55 8.78
C SER A 305 -12.28 1.35 7.40
N THR A 306 -11.87 0.35 6.65
CA THR A 306 -12.50 0.06 5.36
C THR A 306 -13.57 -1.03 5.53
N PRO A 307 -14.84 -0.79 5.14
CA PRO A 307 -15.89 -1.80 5.25
C PRO A 307 -15.54 -3.09 4.50
N GLN A 308 -15.83 -4.22 5.10
CA GLN A 308 -15.66 -5.57 4.50
C GLN A 308 -16.47 -5.78 3.20
N ALA A 309 -17.38 -4.87 2.85
CA ALA A 309 -18.17 -4.89 1.61
C ALA A 309 -17.31 -4.89 0.31
N VAL A 310 -15.99 -4.91 0.44
CA VAL A 310 -15.03 -4.81 -0.65
C VAL A 310 -14.60 -6.18 -1.20
N TRP A 311 -15.02 -7.30 -0.63
CA TRP A 311 -14.67 -8.66 -1.09
C TRP A 311 -15.57 -9.21 -2.21
N MET A 312 -16.27 -8.35 -2.93
CA MET A 312 -16.96 -8.78 -4.14
C MET A 312 -15.94 -8.97 -5.27
N PRO A 313 -16.14 -9.93 -6.19
CA PRO A 313 -15.23 -10.22 -7.31
C PRO A 313 -15.29 -9.12 -8.39
N MET A 314 -15.13 -7.87 -7.95
CA MET A 314 -15.15 -6.69 -8.81
C MET A 314 -13.78 -6.46 -9.40
N ARG A 315 -13.74 -6.08 -10.67
CA ARG A 315 -12.53 -5.57 -11.31
C ARG A 315 -12.26 -4.16 -10.82
N ARG A 316 -11.01 -3.86 -10.47
CA ARG A 316 -10.61 -2.58 -9.86
C ARG A 316 -9.41 -2.00 -10.57
N TYR A 317 -9.49 -0.73 -10.87
CA TYR A 317 -8.43 0.04 -11.50
C TYR A 317 -8.15 1.24 -10.64
N SER A 318 -6.87 1.47 -10.33
CA SER A 318 -6.48 2.58 -9.47
C SER A 318 -5.40 3.41 -10.13
N ASP A 319 -5.62 4.71 -10.18
CA ASP A 319 -4.57 5.69 -10.43
C ASP A 319 -4.47 6.66 -9.26
N GLY A 320 -3.31 7.28 -9.09
CA GLY A 320 -3.07 8.15 -7.97
C GLY A 320 -2.14 9.30 -8.29
N THR A 321 -2.18 10.28 -7.41
CA THR A 321 -1.26 11.42 -7.42
C THR A 321 -1.03 11.90 -6.00
N LEU A 322 0.11 12.50 -5.78
CA LEU A 322 0.30 13.27 -4.56
C LEU A 322 -0.20 14.70 -4.78
N PHE A 323 -0.70 15.32 -3.75
CA PHE A 323 -1.23 16.69 -3.76
C PHE A 323 -0.82 17.41 -2.47
N THR A 324 -1.04 18.73 -2.43
CA THR A 324 -0.61 19.60 -1.31
C THR A 324 -1.74 20.42 -0.71
N ARG A 325 -2.88 20.55 -1.42
CA ARG A 325 -3.97 21.44 -1.08
C ARG A 325 -5.33 20.74 -1.07
N MET A 326 -6.20 21.16 -0.16
CA MET A 326 -7.58 20.64 -0.04
C MET A 326 -8.67 21.66 -0.46
N SER A 327 -8.27 22.69 -1.20
CA SER A 327 -9.19 23.73 -1.67
C SER A 327 -10.44 23.16 -2.36
N PRO A 328 -11.66 23.61 -2.00
CA PRO A 328 -12.89 23.22 -2.71
C PRO A 328 -12.84 23.45 -4.22
N LYS A 329 -12.08 24.45 -4.68
CA LYS A 329 -11.91 24.76 -6.11
C LYS A 329 -11.23 23.64 -6.89
N ILE A 330 -10.40 22.83 -6.23
CA ILE A 330 -9.80 21.62 -6.82
C ILE A 330 -10.79 20.47 -6.78
N TRP A 331 -11.31 20.19 -5.59
CA TRP A 331 -11.96 18.91 -5.32
C TRP A 331 -13.43 18.85 -5.74
N LEU A 332 -14.21 19.94 -5.61
CA LEU A 332 -15.62 19.90 -6.04
C LEU A 332 -15.78 19.62 -7.55
N PRO A 333 -15.00 20.23 -8.48
CA PRO A 333 -15.04 19.84 -9.88
C PRO A 333 -14.65 18.38 -10.15
N VAL A 334 -13.75 17.82 -9.33
CA VAL A 334 -13.37 16.40 -9.42
C VAL A 334 -14.55 15.51 -9.03
N LEU A 335 -15.23 15.83 -7.93
CA LEU A 335 -16.44 15.10 -7.52
C LEU A 335 -17.54 15.22 -8.58
N ASP A 336 -17.73 16.39 -9.17
CA ASP A 336 -18.72 16.58 -10.25
C ASP A 336 -18.39 15.71 -11.48
N ARG A 337 -17.12 15.59 -11.84
CA ARG A 337 -16.70 14.69 -12.93
C ARG A 337 -17.00 13.23 -12.61
N LEU A 338 -16.76 12.79 -11.37
CA LEU A 338 -17.08 11.42 -10.93
C LEU A 338 -18.61 11.20 -10.91
N ARG A 339 -19.41 12.17 -10.45
CA ARG A 339 -20.87 12.09 -10.49
C ARG A 339 -21.39 11.95 -11.92
N GLN A 340 -20.90 12.79 -12.84
CA GLN A 340 -21.31 12.75 -14.26
C GLN A 340 -20.98 11.41 -14.88
N TRP A 341 -19.82 10.87 -14.56
CA TRP A 341 -19.39 9.56 -15.07
C TRP A 341 -20.31 8.44 -14.58
N VAL A 342 -20.60 8.40 -13.27
CA VAL A 342 -21.53 7.43 -12.68
C VAL A 342 -22.96 7.61 -13.22
N ALA A 343 -23.44 8.86 -13.42
CA ALA A 343 -24.76 9.15 -13.93
C ALA A 343 -24.93 8.79 -15.42
N GLY A 344 -23.88 8.97 -16.23
CA GLY A 344 -23.92 8.65 -17.67
C GLY A 344 -23.77 7.18 -17.98
N GLU A 345 -22.95 6.48 -17.21
CA GLU A 345 -22.53 5.09 -17.47
C GLU A 345 -22.73 4.19 -16.24
N GLY A 346 -23.35 4.73 -15.22
CA GLY A 346 -23.40 4.29 -13.84
C GLY A 346 -24.02 2.95 -13.53
N THR A 347 -24.59 2.23 -14.51
CA THR A 347 -25.00 0.84 -14.34
C THR A 347 -23.84 -0.14 -14.50
N ARG A 348 -22.69 0.31 -15.06
CA ARG A 348 -21.51 -0.50 -15.31
C ARG A 348 -20.48 -0.45 -14.17
N TYR A 349 -20.45 0.64 -13.41
CA TYR A 349 -19.34 0.97 -12.53
C TYR A 349 -19.81 1.22 -11.09
N THR A 350 -20.14 0.13 -10.45
CA THR A 350 -20.62 0.15 -9.08
C THR A 350 -19.46 0.30 -8.08
N GLY A 351 -19.52 1.32 -7.22
CA GLY A 351 -18.54 1.50 -6.14
C GLY A 351 -17.29 2.28 -6.51
N THR A 352 -17.38 3.23 -7.45
CA THR A 352 -16.31 4.22 -7.68
C THR A 352 -16.04 5.00 -6.40
N SER A 353 -14.79 5.08 -6.03
CA SER A 353 -14.36 5.79 -4.82
C SER A 353 -13.05 6.54 -5.05
N MET A 354 -12.83 7.58 -4.24
CA MET A 354 -11.58 8.32 -4.18
C MET A 354 -11.12 8.37 -2.72
N PHE A 355 -9.92 7.89 -2.49
CA PHE A 355 -9.26 7.95 -1.19
C PHE A 355 -8.38 9.19 -1.12
N LEU A 356 -8.48 9.94 -0.03
CA LEU A 356 -7.69 11.11 0.28
C LEU A 356 -7.00 10.89 1.62
N GLY A 357 -5.72 10.56 1.57
CA GLY A 357 -4.90 10.37 2.75
C GLY A 357 -4.23 11.68 3.17
N LEU A 358 -4.78 12.35 4.17
CA LEU A 358 -4.19 13.55 4.78
C LEU A 358 -3.25 13.16 5.92
N TYR A 359 -2.34 12.23 5.64
CA TYR A 359 -1.38 11.76 6.63
C TYR A 359 -0.39 12.86 7.01
N GLY A 360 0.01 12.88 8.27
CA GLY A 360 1.05 13.77 8.76
C GLY A 360 2.42 13.40 8.20
N TRP A 361 2.78 13.93 7.03
CA TRP A 361 4.11 13.71 6.42
C TRP A 361 5.21 14.55 7.08
N TYR A 362 4.85 15.35 8.07
CA TYR A 362 5.75 16.28 8.74
C TYR A 362 7.05 15.60 9.22
N TYR A 363 6.94 14.40 9.78
CA TYR A 363 8.10 13.67 10.29
C TYR A 363 9.09 13.26 9.17
N THR A 364 8.61 12.87 8.00
CA THR A 364 9.46 12.41 6.89
C THR A 364 10.36 13.50 6.32
N PHE A 365 9.99 14.77 6.45
CA PHE A 365 10.78 15.90 5.96
C PHE A 365 11.78 16.43 6.98
N THR A 366 11.53 16.26 8.27
CA THR A 366 12.42 16.73 9.35
C THR A 366 13.46 15.70 9.75
N ASN A 367 13.24 14.40 9.42
CA ASN A 367 14.16 13.32 9.77
C ASN A 367 15.07 12.98 8.59
N THR A 368 16.34 13.38 8.70
CA THR A 368 17.39 13.19 7.69
C THR A 368 18.36 12.07 8.03
N GLY A 369 18.02 11.19 8.98
CA GLY A 369 18.89 10.08 9.37
C GLY A 369 18.98 8.98 8.30
N PRO A 370 20.02 8.11 8.34
CA PRO A 370 20.21 7.03 7.37
C PRO A 370 19.03 6.04 7.27
N GLN A 371 18.25 5.91 8.35
CA GLN A 371 17.05 5.06 8.37
C GLN A 371 15.97 5.54 7.39
N PHE A 372 15.96 6.82 7.03
CA PHE A 372 15.00 7.40 6.08
C PHE A 372 15.50 7.37 4.64
N ASP A 373 16.74 6.96 4.38
CA ASP A 373 17.25 6.76 3.03
C ASP A 373 16.59 5.52 2.39
N SER A 374 15.95 5.72 1.24
CA SER A 374 15.17 4.68 0.56
C SER A 374 15.15 4.91 -0.95
N ALA A 375 14.78 3.88 -1.69
CA ALA A 375 14.64 3.95 -3.14
C ALA A 375 13.51 4.88 -3.60
N TRP A 376 12.52 5.11 -2.77
CA TRP A 376 11.45 6.06 -3.09
C TRP A 376 11.92 7.50 -2.83
N PRO A 377 11.95 8.38 -3.88
CA PRO A 377 12.65 9.67 -3.80
C PRO A 377 11.89 10.76 -3.03
N LEU A 378 10.73 10.45 -2.45
CA LEU A 378 9.86 11.44 -1.84
C LEU A 378 10.30 11.80 -0.41
N ARG A 379 11.37 12.58 -0.28
CA ARG A 379 11.93 13.00 1.01
C ARG A 379 12.07 14.51 1.15
N SER A 380 11.59 15.28 0.17
CA SER A 380 11.62 16.74 0.20
C SER A 380 10.21 17.32 0.22
N PRO A 381 9.97 18.41 0.98
CA PRO A 381 8.71 19.13 0.90
C PRO A 381 8.52 19.67 -0.53
N PRO A 382 7.25 19.89 -0.96
CA PRO A 382 6.98 20.49 -2.26
C PRO A 382 7.49 21.94 -2.30
N SER A 383 7.99 22.35 -3.47
CA SER A 383 8.53 23.69 -3.68
C SER A 383 7.47 24.80 -3.76
N ASP A 384 6.20 24.44 -3.88
CA ASP A 384 5.05 25.37 -3.96
C ASP A 384 4.64 25.98 -2.62
N GLY A 385 5.34 25.64 -1.54
CA GLY A 385 5.01 26.11 -0.19
C GLY A 385 3.76 25.45 0.42
N GLY A 386 3.21 24.41 -0.22
CA GLY A 386 2.00 23.67 0.21
C GLY A 386 2.19 22.77 1.44
N GLY A 387 3.31 22.88 2.14
CA GLY A 387 3.60 22.11 3.34
C GLY A 387 4.12 20.71 3.03
N SER A 388 3.27 19.72 3.00
CA SER A 388 3.66 18.31 2.77
C SER A 388 2.84 17.67 1.66
N TRP A 389 3.41 16.66 1.00
CA TRP A 389 2.69 15.82 0.07
C TRP A 389 1.61 14.99 0.78
N ARG A 390 0.49 14.80 0.10
CA ARG A 390 -0.65 13.98 0.53
C ARG A 390 -0.99 12.99 -0.56
N ASP A 391 -1.56 11.85 -0.19
CA ASP A 391 -1.88 10.78 -1.13
C ASP A 391 -3.34 10.84 -1.58
N CYS A 392 -3.54 10.73 -2.89
CA CYS A 392 -4.86 10.54 -3.49
C CYS A 392 -4.82 9.30 -4.39
N ALA A 393 -5.76 8.40 -4.19
CA ALA A 393 -5.99 7.26 -5.08
C ALA A 393 -7.45 7.25 -5.54
N VAL A 394 -7.65 7.21 -6.85
CA VAL A 394 -8.95 7.10 -7.51
C VAL A 394 -9.17 5.65 -7.89
N TYR A 395 -10.23 5.04 -7.37
CA TYR A 395 -10.62 3.67 -7.66
C TYR A 395 -11.84 3.63 -8.56
N ILE A 396 -11.68 3.07 -9.74
CA ILE A 396 -12.78 2.79 -10.67
C ILE A 396 -13.06 1.29 -10.63
N THR A 397 -14.31 0.94 -10.35
CA THR A 397 -14.73 -0.45 -10.19
C THR A 397 -15.70 -0.83 -11.29
N THR A 398 -15.55 -2.01 -11.86
CA THR A 398 -16.43 -2.55 -12.92
C THR A 398 -16.64 -4.06 -12.73
N GLU A 399 -17.77 -4.58 -13.19
CA GLU A 399 -18.06 -6.01 -13.16
C GLU A 399 -17.48 -6.74 -14.38
N LYS A 400 -17.37 -6.04 -15.51
CA LYS A 400 -17.06 -6.65 -16.81
C LYS A 400 -15.65 -6.32 -17.29
N ALA A 401 -15.00 -7.30 -17.92
CA ALA A 401 -13.68 -7.11 -18.53
C ALA A 401 -13.71 -6.15 -19.73
N GLU A 402 -14.83 -6.09 -20.46
CA GLU A 402 -15.00 -5.21 -21.62
C GLU A 402 -14.93 -3.72 -21.27
N ASP A 403 -15.18 -3.36 -19.99
CA ASP A 403 -15.16 -1.98 -19.51
C ASP A 403 -13.75 -1.51 -19.04
N GLU A 404 -12.74 -2.39 -19.08
CA GLU A 404 -11.39 -2.12 -18.58
C GLU A 404 -10.75 -0.87 -19.19
N ALA A 405 -10.76 -0.76 -20.52
CA ALA A 405 -10.11 0.35 -21.21
C ALA A 405 -10.70 1.70 -20.82
N GLU A 406 -12.02 1.76 -20.63
CA GLU A 406 -12.72 2.97 -20.23
C GLU A 406 -12.53 3.29 -18.75
N ALA A 407 -12.51 2.27 -17.89
CA ALA A 407 -12.20 2.42 -16.46
C ALA A 407 -10.78 2.99 -16.25
N ILE A 408 -9.79 2.46 -16.96
CA ILE A 408 -8.41 2.95 -16.95
C ILE A 408 -8.34 4.41 -17.43
N LYS A 409 -9.00 4.71 -18.56
CA LYS A 409 -9.06 6.06 -19.12
C LYS A 409 -9.67 7.04 -18.12
N THR A 410 -10.79 6.69 -17.50
CA THR A 410 -11.47 7.56 -16.54
C THR A 410 -10.63 7.81 -15.29
N ALA A 411 -9.96 6.79 -14.74
CA ALA A 411 -9.07 6.98 -13.60
C ALA A 411 -7.96 7.99 -13.92
N ARG A 412 -7.35 7.90 -15.10
CA ARG A 412 -6.33 8.87 -15.58
C ARG A 412 -6.90 10.27 -15.74
N GLU A 413 -8.06 10.41 -16.41
CA GLU A 413 -8.70 11.70 -16.63
C GLU A 413 -9.02 12.43 -15.30
N VAL A 414 -9.44 11.67 -14.29
CA VAL A 414 -9.71 12.25 -12.95
C VAL A 414 -8.41 12.70 -12.28
N VAL A 415 -7.37 11.90 -12.33
CA VAL A 415 -6.04 12.28 -11.78
C VAL A 415 -5.47 13.49 -12.52
N ASP A 416 -5.58 13.54 -13.84
CA ASP A 416 -5.14 14.70 -14.65
C ASP A 416 -5.98 15.95 -14.36
N LEU A 417 -7.27 15.79 -14.04
CA LEU A 417 -8.14 16.89 -13.61
C LEU A 417 -7.68 17.44 -12.26
N ILE A 418 -7.35 16.60 -11.29
CA ILE A 418 -6.80 17.02 -9.99
C ILE A 418 -5.55 17.86 -10.19
N ARG A 419 -4.58 17.36 -10.95
CA ARG A 419 -3.32 18.05 -11.25
C ARG A 419 -3.54 19.40 -11.93
N ARG A 420 -4.35 19.40 -12.98
CA ARG A 420 -4.66 20.62 -13.73
C ARG A 420 -5.35 21.67 -12.86
N ARG A 421 -6.33 21.29 -12.04
CA ARG A 421 -7.01 22.22 -11.13
C ARG A 421 -6.09 22.78 -10.05
N HIS A 422 -5.18 21.95 -9.55
CA HIS A 422 -4.15 22.40 -8.62
C HIS A 422 -3.22 23.43 -9.29
N ASP A 423 -2.72 23.13 -10.50
CA ASP A 423 -1.82 24.01 -11.23
C ASP A 423 -2.49 25.35 -11.63
N GLU A 424 -3.78 25.32 -11.97
CA GLU A 424 -4.59 26.53 -12.26
C GLU A 424 -4.74 27.44 -11.03
N GLU A 425 -4.90 26.86 -9.85
CA GLU A 425 -5.16 27.62 -8.61
C GLU A 425 -3.87 28.05 -7.88
N PHE A 426 -2.84 27.21 -7.87
CA PHE A 426 -1.63 27.40 -7.06
C PHE A 426 -0.33 27.49 -7.88
N GLY A 427 -0.41 27.31 -9.19
CA GLY A 427 0.74 27.28 -10.08
C GLY A 427 1.39 25.90 -10.19
N VAL A 428 2.17 25.73 -11.25
CA VAL A 428 2.89 24.47 -11.54
C VAL A 428 4.08 24.32 -10.60
N SER A 429 4.14 23.22 -9.87
CA SER A 429 5.28 22.90 -9.01
C SER A 429 6.54 22.60 -9.86
N SER A 430 7.68 23.19 -9.52
CA SER A 430 8.98 22.92 -10.16
C SER A 430 9.44 21.47 -9.96
N ASP A 431 8.95 20.78 -8.91
CA ASP A 431 9.28 19.39 -8.62
C ASP A 431 8.51 18.40 -9.51
N GLY A 432 7.51 18.90 -10.24
CA GLY A 432 6.56 18.09 -11.00
C GLY A 432 5.68 17.21 -10.12
N TRP A 433 4.74 16.55 -10.74
CA TRP A 433 3.84 15.63 -10.06
C TRP A 433 4.54 14.35 -9.61
N ARG A 434 4.19 13.88 -8.42
CA ARG A 434 4.72 12.68 -7.79
C ARG A 434 3.60 11.66 -7.58
N VAL A 435 3.98 10.41 -7.43
CA VAL A 435 3.05 9.31 -7.15
C VAL A 435 3.58 8.43 -6.04
N TYR A 436 2.65 7.84 -5.29
CA TYR A 436 2.99 6.83 -4.30
C TYR A 436 3.09 5.45 -4.99
N PRO A 437 4.15 4.63 -4.77
CA PRO A 437 4.33 3.36 -5.47
C PRO A 437 3.19 2.36 -5.29
N ASN A 438 2.44 2.46 -4.19
CA ASN A 438 1.26 1.63 -3.97
C ASN A 438 -0.06 2.29 -4.41
N GLY A 439 -0.05 3.56 -4.82
CA GLY A 439 -1.24 4.33 -5.21
C GLY A 439 -1.46 4.39 -6.71
N SER A 440 -0.40 4.51 -7.51
CA SER A 440 -0.51 4.57 -8.97
C SER A 440 -0.19 3.21 -9.58
N LEU A 441 -1.23 2.50 -9.98
CA LEU A 441 -1.16 1.08 -10.34
C LEU A 441 -1.71 0.79 -11.75
N LEU A 442 -1.93 1.80 -12.60
CA LEU A 442 -2.41 1.58 -13.96
C LEU A 442 -1.32 1.08 -14.92
N PRO A 443 -1.68 0.29 -15.94
CA PRO A 443 -0.77 -0.09 -17.01
C PRO A 443 -0.10 1.14 -17.64
N GLY A 444 1.23 1.10 -17.81
CA GLY A 444 2.01 2.19 -18.36
C GLY A 444 2.58 3.18 -17.35
N THR A 445 2.31 3.02 -16.04
CA THR A 445 3.07 3.72 -14.99
C THR A 445 4.44 3.07 -14.88
N THR A 446 5.48 3.77 -15.36
CA THR A 446 6.85 3.22 -15.42
C THR A 446 7.60 3.37 -14.10
N ALA A 447 8.56 2.48 -13.86
CA ALA A 447 9.47 2.59 -12.71
C ALA A 447 10.27 3.91 -12.76
N GLU A 448 10.69 4.35 -13.94
CA GLU A 448 11.38 5.63 -14.12
C GLU A 448 10.53 6.82 -13.65
N TYR A 449 9.23 6.81 -13.96
CA TYR A 449 8.30 7.85 -13.51
C TYR A 449 8.14 7.86 -11.97
N ILE A 450 8.14 6.69 -11.34
CA ILE A 450 7.97 6.55 -9.89
C ILE A 450 9.26 6.90 -9.14
N PHE A 451 10.40 6.32 -9.58
CA PHE A 451 11.66 6.40 -8.85
C PHE A 451 12.56 7.56 -9.27
N LYS A 452 12.18 8.29 -10.36
CA LYS A 452 12.85 9.54 -10.78
C LYS A 452 14.38 9.43 -10.75
N GLU A 453 15.04 10.30 -9.99
CA GLU A 453 16.50 10.38 -9.82
C GLU A 453 17.13 9.08 -9.27
N ASN A 454 16.39 8.24 -8.58
CA ASN A 454 16.86 6.98 -8.03
C ASN A 454 16.82 5.83 -9.06
N TYR A 455 16.13 5.99 -10.19
CA TYR A 455 15.92 4.92 -11.17
C TYR A 455 17.23 4.36 -11.74
N PRO A 456 18.24 5.18 -12.15
CA PRO A 456 19.52 4.64 -12.65
C PRO A 456 20.27 3.80 -11.61
N ARG A 457 20.26 4.21 -10.32
CA ARG A 457 20.86 3.41 -9.24
C ARG A 457 20.15 2.07 -9.07
N LEU A 458 18.82 2.08 -9.14
CA LEU A 458 18.00 0.86 -9.06
C LEU A 458 18.29 -0.10 -10.20
N GLN A 459 18.50 0.39 -11.43
CA GLN A 459 18.87 -0.43 -12.59
C GLN A 459 20.21 -1.17 -12.36
N GLY A 460 21.22 -0.48 -11.80
CA GLY A 460 22.50 -1.09 -11.44
C GLY A 460 22.38 -2.18 -10.36
N ILE A 461 21.56 -1.93 -9.34
CA ILE A 461 21.28 -2.91 -8.29
C ILE A 461 20.50 -4.11 -8.86
N LYS A 462 19.51 -3.84 -9.72
CA LYS A 462 18.75 -4.89 -10.43
C LYS A 462 19.66 -5.81 -11.25
N ALA A 463 20.59 -5.23 -12.02
CA ALA A 463 21.54 -6.01 -12.81
C ALA A 463 22.46 -6.91 -11.96
N ARG A 464 22.66 -6.58 -10.68
CA ARG A 464 23.47 -7.37 -9.76
C ARG A 464 22.66 -8.51 -9.11
N TYR A 465 21.42 -8.25 -8.67
CA TYR A 465 20.66 -9.19 -7.85
C TYR A 465 19.57 -9.97 -8.61
N ASP A 466 19.12 -9.44 -9.74
CA ASP A 466 18.13 -10.08 -10.63
C ASP A 466 18.41 -9.74 -12.11
N PRO A 467 19.57 -10.17 -12.65
CA PRO A 467 19.98 -9.84 -14.03
C PRO A 467 19.03 -10.37 -15.09
N ASP A 468 18.36 -11.49 -14.82
CA ASP A 468 17.41 -12.15 -15.73
C ASP A 468 15.99 -11.57 -15.62
N ASN A 469 15.80 -10.52 -14.79
CA ASN A 469 14.53 -9.82 -14.59
C ASN A 469 13.36 -10.76 -14.21
N VAL A 470 13.59 -11.70 -13.33
CA VAL A 470 12.56 -12.64 -12.83
C VAL A 470 11.43 -11.89 -12.11
N PHE A 471 11.79 -10.87 -11.33
CA PHE A 471 10.84 -10.06 -10.56
C PHE A 471 10.50 -8.75 -11.29
N HIS A 472 9.54 -8.80 -12.22
CA HIS A 472 9.17 -7.66 -13.07
C HIS A 472 7.67 -7.31 -13.03
N LYS A 473 6.88 -7.92 -12.15
CA LYS A 473 5.42 -7.81 -12.21
C LYS A 473 4.85 -6.49 -11.68
N LYS A 474 5.62 -5.71 -10.92
CA LYS A 474 5.16 -4.42 -10.42
C LYS A 474 6.25 -3.38 -10.60
N HIS A 475 5.94 -2.30 -11.35
CA HIS A 475 6.88 -1.22 -11.64
C HIS A 475 8.25 -1.76 -12.04
N ALA A 476 8.27 -2.57 -13.11
CA ALA A 476 9.45 -3.30 -13.55
C ALA A 476 10.66 -2.37 -13.75
N ILE A 477 11.76 -2.72 -13.11
CA ILE A 477 13.04 -2.05 -13.23
C ILE A 477 13.90 -2.86 -14.19
N ASP A 478 14.25 -2.29 -15.35
CA ASP A 478 15.10 -2.97 -16.31
C ASP A 478 16.55 -3.08 -15.78
N PRO A 479 17.16 -4.28 -15.76
CA PRO A 479 18.53 -4.43 -15.34
C PRO A 479 19.47 -3.77 -16.35
N LYS A 480 20.26 -2.79 -15.90
CA LYS A 480 21.34 -2.16 -16.69
C LYS A 480 22.58 -2.13 -15.82
N PRO A 481 23.72 -2.67 -16.28
CA PRO A 481 24.98 -2.51 -15.57
C PRO A 481 25.26 -1.01 -15.35
N ALA A 482 25.82 -0.67 -14.18
CA ALA A 482 26.27 0.69 -13.94
C ALA A 482 27.27 1.07 -15.04
N VAL A 483 27.06 2.20 -15.70
CA VAL A 483 28.04 2.78 -16.60
C VAL A 483 29.22 3.18 -15.73
N MET A 484 30.37 2.46 -15.91
CA MET A 484 31.62 2.75 -15.19
C MET A 484 32.20 4.10 -15.62
#